data_1859418c6ff451ae48e82b762c959650
#
_entry.id   1859418c6ff451ae48e82b762c959650
#
_cell.length_a   1.000
_cell.length_b   1.000
_cell.length_c   1.000
_cell.angle_alpha   90.00
_cell.angle_beta   90.00
_cell.angle_gamma   90.00
#
_symmetry.space_group_name_H-M   'P 1'
#
loop_
_entity.id
_entity.type
_entity.pdbx_description
1 polymer ?
#
loop_
_entity_poly.entity_id
_entity_poly.type
_entity_poly.pdbx_seq_one_letter_code
_entity_poly.pdbx_strand_id
1 'polypeptide(L)'
;MQAIESGLNAFRAVKGRSSLMACHLAGGAAASVALVDDTYNANPDSVRAAIDVLTELPAPRWLILGDMGEVGDQGVAFHTEVGAYAREQGLEHLWCAGTLCEAAAQAFGPKARWFADTMTLVQALSQDSLNKPSVKSVLVKGSRFMAMERVVQALTSQGRQHAA
;
A
#
# COMPACT_ATOMS: atom_id res chain seq x y z
N MET A 1 -21.34 28.89 2.34
CA MET A 1 -21.24 27.43 2.50
C MET A 1 -21.21 26.69 1.16
N GLN A 2 -22.07 26.99 0.19
CA GLN A 2 -22.06 26.32 -1.15
C GLN A 2 -20.74 26.39 -1.93
N ALA A 3 -19.95 27.47 -1.80
CA ALA A 3 -18.64 27.59 -2.49
C ALA A 3 -17.57 26.62 -1.95
N ILE A 4 -17.64 26.26 -0.65
CA ILE A 4 -16.70 25.31 -0.02
C ILE A 4 -17.08 23.88 -0.42
N GLU A 5 -18.35 23.53 -0.45
CA GLU A 5 -18.84 22.23 -0.92
C GLU A 5 -18.53 22.01 -2.41
N SER A 6 -18.70 23.04 -3.24
CA SER A 6 -18.35 23.00 -4.66
C SER A 6 -16.85 22.83 -4.88
N GLY A 7 -16.00 23.48 -4.07
CA GLY A 7 -14.55 23.35 -4.11
C GLY A 7 -14.06 21.97 -3.70
N LEU A 8 -14.64 21.37 -2.67
CA LEU A 8 -14.31 20.01 -2.22
C LEU A 8 -14.74 18.94 -3.23
N ASN A 9 -15.90 19.10 -3.86
CA ASN A 9 -16.39 18.20 -4.90
C ASN A 9 -15.62 18.32 -6.25
N ALA A 10 -14.96 19.45 -6.48
CA ALA A 10 -14.11 19.69 -7.66
C ALA A 10 -12.64 19.26 -7.45
N PHE A 11 -12.26 18.92 -6.22
CA PHE A 11 -10.90 18.47 -5.91
C PHE A 11 -10.67 17.07 -6.49
N ARG A 12 -10.08 17.02 -7.68
CA ARG A 12 -9.55 15.75 -8.22
C ARG A 12 -8.22 15.48 -7.54
N ALA A 13 -8.18 14.47 -6.71
CA ALA A 13 -6.94 13.98 -6.14
C ALA A 13 -5.91 13.73 -7.27
N VAL A 14 -4.71 14.26 -7.13
CA VAL A 14 -3.63 13.98 -8.07
C VAL A 14 -3.32 12.48 -7.98
N LYS A 15 -3.24 11.81 -9.13
CA LYS A 15 -2.96 10.37 -9.20
C LYS A 15 -1.74 10.01 -8.35
N GLY A 16 -1.89 9.00 -7.47
CA GLY A 16 -0.84 8.57 -6.56
C GLY A 16 -0.69 9.40 -5.27
N ARG A 17 -1.65 10.31 -4.99
CA ARG A 17 -1.69 11.08 -3.73
C ARG A 17 -2.98 10.78 -2.98
N SER A 18 -2.92 9.76 -2.11
CA SER A 18 -4.02 9.32 -1.23
C SER A 18 -5.37 9.20 -1.93
N SER A 19 -5.38 8.68 -3.17
CA SER A 19 -6.63 8.47 -3.93
C SER A 19 -7.32 7.22 -3.43
N LEU A 20 -8.51 7.36 -2.85
CA LEU A 20 -9.34 6.22 -2.45
C LEU A 20 -10.19 5.74 -3.62
N MET A 21 -10.14 4.45 -3.90
CA MET A 21 -10.96 3.78 -4.92
C MET A 21 -11.46 2.43 -4.43
N ALA A 22 -12.57 1.96 -4.98
CA ALA A 22 -13.05 0.61 -4.76
C ALA A 22 -12.48 -0.32 -5.84
N CYS A 23 -11.95 -1.47 -5.45
CA CYS A 23 -11.47 -2.48 -6.38
C CYS A 23 -11.89 -3.90 -5.94
N HIS A 24 -11.82 -4.86 -6.85
CA HIS A 24 -11.99 -6.29 -6.55
C HIS A 24 -10.63 -6.96 -6.69
N LEU A 25 -10.15 -7.58 -5.62
CA LEU A 25 -8.91 -8.35 -5.66
C LEU A 25 -9.21 -9.75 -6.22
N ALA A 26 -8.39 -10.21 -7.16
CA ALA A 26 -8.52 -11.56 -7.70
C ALA A 26 -8.28 -12.63 -6.63
N GLY A 27 -9.12 -13.68 -6.62
CA GLY A 27 -9.03 -14.78 -5.64
C GLY A 27 -9.70 -14.53 -4.30
N GLY A 28 -10.28 -13.34 -4.08
CA GLY A 28 -11.12 -13.03 -2.92
C GLY A 28 -12.60 -13.24 -3.20
N ALA A 29 -13.42 -13.31 -2.15
CA ALA A 29 -14.87 -13.23 -2.28
C ALA A 29 -15.24 -11.94 -3.06
N ALA A 30 -16.41 -11.93 -3.72
CA ALA A 30 -16.89 -10.84 -4.58
C ALA A 30 -17.07 -9.46 -3.87
N ALA A 31 -16.45 -9.27 -2.72
CA ALA A 31 -16.52 -8.05 -1.93
C ALA A 31 -15.57 -6.98 -2.47
N SER A 32 -16.06 -5.77 -2.56
CA SER A 32 -15.25 -4.59 -2.88
C SER A 32 -14.24 -4.29 -1.77
N VAL A 33 -13.00 -4.03 -2.15
CA VAL A 33 -11.91 -3.65 -1.27
C VAL A 33 -11.62 -2.16 -1.43
N ALA A 34 -11.42 -1.45 -0.32
CA ALA A 34 -10.97 -0.06 -0.33
C ALA A 34 -9.47 -0.01 -0.66
N LEU A 35 -9.12 0.54 -1.81
CA LEU A 35 -7.73 0.72 -2.25
C LEU A 35 -7.34 2.19 -2.15
N VAL A 36 -6.29 2.48 -1.38
CA VAL A 36 -5.66 3.81 -1.30
C VAL A 36 -4.40 3.80 -2.16
N ASP A 37 -4.40 4.58 -3.24
CA ASP A 37 -3.24 4.84 -4.09
C ASP A 37 -2.48 6.07 -3.56
N ASP A 38 -1.35 5.84 -2.88
CA ASP A 38 -0.45 6.88 -2.37
C ASP A 38 0.99 6.67 -2.89
N THR A 39 1.09 6.32 -4.17
CA THR A 39 2.33 5.87 -4.82
C THR A 39 3.24 7.00 -5.33
N TYR A 40 2.88 8.26 -5.13
CA TYR A 40 3.64 9.38 -5.68
C TYR A 40 5.03 9.53 -5.04
N ASN A 41 5.12 9.47 -3.71
CA ASN A 41 6.38 9.54 -2.96
C ASN A 41 6.23 8.94 -1.56
N ALA A 42 7.36 8.63 -0.90
CA ALA A 42 7.38 8.13 0.46
C ALA A 42 8.60 8.66 1.22
N ASN A 43 8.33 9.22 2.40
CA ASN A 43 9.29 9.51 3.45
C ASN A 43 8.71 9.02 4.79
N PRO A 44 9.50 8.95 5.88
CA PRO A 44 9.04 8.37 7.16
C PRO A 44 7.75 8.99 7.69
N ASP A 45 7.64 10.32 7.69
CA ASP A 45 6.45 11.01 8.23
C ASP A 45 5.20 10.74 7.38
N SER A 46 5.36 10.77 6.05
CA SER A 46 4.25 10.50 5.13
C SER A 46 3.79 9.05 5.17
N VAL A 47 4.69 8.10 5.46
CA VAL A 47 4.31 6.69 5.62
C VAL A 47 3.57 6.48 6.93
N ARG A 48 4.00 7.11 8.03
CA ARG A 48 3.25 7.08 9.30
C ARG A 48 1.83 7.62 9.14
N ALA A 49 1.69 8.80 8.53
CA ALA A 49 0.39 9.39 8.25
C ALA A 49 -0.49 8.48 7.38
N ALA A 50 0.09 7.78 6.40
CA ALA A 50 -0.63 6.82 5.58
C ALA A 50 -1.06 5.57 6.36
N ILE A 51 -0.25 5.09 7.30
CA ILE A 51 -0.61 4.02 8.23
C ILE A 51 -1.80 4.44 9.09
N ASP A 52 -1.79 5.67 9.64
CA ASP A 52 -2.89 6.19 10.44
C ASP A 52 -4.19 6.24 9.63
N VAL A 53 -4.14 6.73 8.39
CA VAL A 53 -5.29 6.69 7.46
C VAL A 53 -5.78 5.26 7.23
N LEU A 54 -4.88 4.30 7.03
CA LEU A 54 -5.25 2.90 6.81
C LEU A 54 -5.92 2.28 8.05
N THR A 55 -5.55 2.72 9.26
CA THR A 55 -6.18 2.22 10.50
C THR A 55 -7.63 2.63 10.66
N GLU A 56 -8.04 3.73 10.04
CA GLU A 56 -9.43 4.19 10.03
C GLU A 56 -10.32 3.42 9.04
N LEU A 57 -9.71 2.64 8.14
CA LEU A 57 -10.44 1.85 7.14
C LEU A 57 -10.81 0.45 7.68
N PRO A 58 -11.80 -0.24 7.06
CA PRO A 58 -12.24 -1.55 7.51
C PRO A 58 -11.13 -2.60 7.52
N ALA A 59 -11.04 -3.35 8.62
CA ALA A 59 -10.12 -4.48 8.77
C ALA A 59 -10.69 -5.76 8.11
N PRO A 60 -9.88 -6.74 7.69
CA PRO A 60 -8.40 -6.73 7.75
C PRO A 60 -7.77 -5.77 6.74
N ARG A 61 -6.59 -5.23 7.09
CA ARG A 61 -5.87 -4.17 6.36
C ARG A 61 -4.54 -4.68 5.84
N TRP A 62 -4.14 -4.16 4.69
CA TRP A 62 -2.91 -4.56 4.03
C TRP A 62 -2.11 -3.32 3.59
N LEU A 63 -0.93 -3.14 4.16
CA LEU A 63 0.03 -2.14 3.68
C LEU A 63 0.96 -2.78 2.64
N ILE A 64 1.09 -2.14 1.47
CA ILE A 64 2.08 -2.49 0.46
C ILE A 64 3.03 -1.31 0.32
N LEU A 65 4.29 -1.50 0.75
CA LEU A 65 5.28 -0.44 0.91
C LEU A 65 6.49 -0.68 -0.01
N GLY A 66 6.89 0.32 -0.77
CA GLY A 66 8.20 0.39 -1.44
C GLY A 66 9.20 1.21 -0.62
N ASP A 67 10.48 1.07 -0.93
CA ASP A 67 11.53 1.84 -0.26
C ASP A 67 11.19 3.32 -0.20
N MET A 68 11.47 3.94 0.96
CA MET A 68 11.38 5.38 1.15
C MET A 68 12.60 6.07 0.54
N GLY A 69 12.37 7.22 -0.10
CA GLY A 69 13.43 8.06 -0.65
C GLY A 69 13.93 9.10 0.35
N GLU A 70 15.05 9.73 0.02
CA GLU A 70 15.62 10.89 0.76
C GLU A 70 15.92 10.60 2.24
N VAL A 71 16.27 9.36 2.57
CA VAL A 71 16.48 8.88 3.95
C VAL A 71 17.96 8.88 4.38
N GLY A 72 18.90 9.13 3.45
CA GLY A 72 20.32 9.14 3.73
C GLY A 72 20.81 7.86 4.42
N ASP A 73 21.80 8.00 5.30
CA ASP A 73 22.39 6.87 6.03
C ASP A 73 21.44 6.23 7.06
N GLN A 74 20.33 6.87 7.35
CA GLN A 74 19.32 6.36 8.30
C GLN A 74 18.25 5.48 7.65
N GLY A 75 18.41 5.13 6.39
CA GLY A 75 17.42 4.37 5.63
C GLY A 75 16.94 3.11 6.34
N VAL A 76 17.86 2.29 6.84
CA VAL A 76 17.51 1.06 7.58
C VAL A 76 16.74 1.38 8.86
N ALA A 77 17.18 2.37 9.63
CA ALA A 77 16.52 2.77 10.89
C ALA A 77 15.08 3.24 10.65
N PHE A 78 14.85 4.10 9.66
CA PHE A 78 13.52 4.59 9.32
C PHE A 78 12.59 3.48 8.81
N HIS A 79 13.10 2.54 8.01
CA HIS A 79 12.30 1.39 7.57
C HIS A 79 11.95 0.45 8.73
N THR A 80 12.90 0.20 9.64
CA THR A 80 12.64 -0.55 10.88
C THR A 80 11.54 0.10 11.71
N GLU A 81 11.64 1.41 11.91
CA GLU A 81 10.66 2.19 12.67
C GLU A 81 9.26 2.13 12.06
N VAL A 82 9.14 2.32 10.75
CA VAL A 82 7.86 2.26 10.03
C VAL A 82 7.25 0.85 10.10
N GLY A 83 8.05 -0.20 9.98
CA GLY A 83 7.59 -1.58 10.11
C GLY A 83 7.07 -1.89 11.53
N ALA A 84 7.80 -1.45 12.55
CA ALA A 84 7.36 -1.56 13.95
C ALA A 84 6.08 -0.77 14.20
N TYR A 85 6.00 0.47 13.70
CA TYR A 85 4.82 1.32 13.83
C TYR A 85 3.58 0.69 13.19
N ALA A 86 3.70 0.14 11.98
CA ALA A 86 2.60 -0.55 11.32
C ALA A 86 2.07 -1.74 12.14
N ARG A 87 2.96 -2.50 12.77
CA ARG A 87 2.59 -3.58 13.69
C ARG A 87 1.89 -3.06 14.95
N GLU A 88 2.42 -2.01 15.57
CA GLU A 88 1.88 -1.39 16.79
C GLU A 88 0.49 -0.81 16.54
N GLN A 89 0.25 -0.25 15.36
CA GLN A 89 -1.06 0.23 14.92
C GLN A 89 -2.04 -0.90 14.55
N GLY A 90 -1.62 -2.16 14.67
CA GLY A 90 -2.49 -3.32 14.49
C GLY A 90 -2.80 -3.65 13.03
N LEU A 91 -1.95 -3.25 12.07
CA LEU A 91 -2.12 -3.70 10.70
C LEU A 91 -1.92 -5.21 10.61
N GLU A 92 -2.78 -5.88 9.85
CA GLU A 92 -2.78 -7.35 9.79
C GLU A 92 -1.75 -7.90 8.80
N HIS A 93 -1.44 -7.15 7.72
CA HIS A 93 -0.52 -7.60 6.68
C HIS A 93 0.38 -6.47 6.18
N LEU A 94 1.66 -6.81 5.95
CA LEU A 94 2.65 -5.97 5.27
C LEU A 94 3.30 -6.75 4.13
N TRP A 95 3.20 -6.25 2.90
CA TRP A 95 4.08 -6.65 1.82
C TRP A 95 4.96 -5.46 1.46
N CYS A 96 6.25 -5.71 1.29
CA CYS A 96 7.15 -4.61 0.99
C CYS A 96 8.24 -5.02 -0.02
N ALA A 97 8.67 -4.05 -0.82
CA ALA A 97 9.63 -4.24 -1.90
C ALA A 97 10.77 -3.22 -1.82
N GLY A 98 11.96 -3.70 -2.07
CA GLY A 98 13.19 -2.91 -2.05
C GLY A 98 14.15 -3.32 -0.95
N THR A 99 15.41 -2.90 -1.11
CA THR A 99 16.50 -3.35 -0.23
C THR A 99 16.32 -2.88 1.21
N LEU A 100 15.85 -1.65 1.42
CA LEU A 100 15.65 -1.09 2.75
C LEU A 100 14.36 -1.63 3.42
N CYS A 101 13.39 -2.01 2.62
CA CYS A 101 12.13 -2.59 3.08
C CYS A 101 12.29 -3.96 3.76
N GLU A 102 13.43 -4.65 3.60
CA GLU A 102 13.73 -5.86 4.36
C GLU A 102 13.69 -5.59 5.87
N ALA A 103 14.25 -4.45 6.31
CA ALA A 103 14.22 -4.04 7.71
C ALA A 103 12.79 -3.77 8.22
N ALA A 104 11.92 -3.20 7.38
CA ALA A 104 10.51 -3.00 7.71
C ALA A 104 9.78 -4.35 7.89
N ALA A 105 10.02 -5.32 6.99
CA ALA A 105 9.44 -6.65 7.11
C ALA A 105 9.87 -7.38 8.38
N GLN A 106 11.15 -7.33 8.72
CA GLN A 106 11.69 -7.92 9.94
C GLN A 106 11.05 -7.30 11.21
N ALA A 107 10.92 -5.97 11.25
CA ALA A 107 10.32 -5.25 12.36
C ALA A 107 8.81 -5.51 12.50
N PHE A 108 8.10 -5.66 11.37
CA PHE A 108 6.68 -6.01 11.38
C PHE A 108 6.43 -7.44 11.87
N GLY A 109 7.28 -8.39 11.50
CA GLY A 109 7.21 -9.78 11.97
C GLY A 109 6.58 -10.76 10.97
N PRO A 110 6.06 -11.91 11.44
CA PRO A 110 5.79 -13.09 10.60
C PRO A 110 4.65 -12.92 9.57
N LYS A 111 3.85 -11.90 9.67
CA LYS A 111 2.81 -11.56 8.69
C LYS A 111 3.30 -10.60 7.59
N ALA A 112 4.58 -10.26 7.60
CA ALA A 112 5.21 -9.53 6.52
C ALA A 112 5.72 -10.45 5.42
N ARG A 113 5.70 -9.96 4.16
CA ARG A 113 6.44 -10.54 3.04
C ARG A 113 7.32 -9.48 2.42
N TRP A 114 8.57 -9.83 2.26
CA TRP A 114 9.55 -8.98 1.59
C TRP A 114 9.85 -9.49 0.18
N PHE A 115 10.08 -8.55 -0.74
CA PHE A 115 10.45 -8.77 -2.13
C PHE A 115 11.66 -7.90 -2.47
N ALA A 116 12.58 -8.42 -3.27
CA ALA A 116 13.80 -7.69 -3.65
C ALA A 116 13.50 -6.39 -4.40
N ASP A 117 12.44 -6.38 -5.19
CA ASP A 117 12.00 -5.23 -5.99
C ASP A 117 10.48 -5.23 -6.27
N THR A 118 9.99 -4.13 -6.85
CA THR A 118 8.58 -3.96 -7.20
C THR A 118 8.11 -4.99 -8.24
N MET A 119 8.96 -5.40 -9.17
CA MET A 119 8.57 -6.36 -10.21
C MET A 119 8.33 -7.75 -9.64
N THR A 120 9.18 -8.18 -8.72
CA THR A 120 9.02 -9.46 -8.00
C THR A 120 7.73 -9.47 -7.17
N LEU A 121 7.42 -8.35 -6.52
CA LEU A 121 6.14 -8.17 -5.81
C LEU A 121 4.95 -8.25 -6.76
N VAL A 122 4.99 -7.57 -7.91
CA VAL A 122 3.93 -7.62 -8.93
C VAL A 122 3.74 -9.02 -9.50
N GLN A 123 4.84 -9.76 -9.73
CA GLN A 123 4.77 -11.16 -10.15
C GLN A 123 4.08 -12.04 -9.11
N ALA A 124 4.41 -11.87 -7.82
CA ALA A 124 3.76 -12.59 -6.73
C ALA A 124 2.25 -12.27 -6.65
N LEU A 125 1.85 -11.02 -6.90
CA LEU A 125 0.43 -10.65 -7.00
C LEU A 125 -0.29 -11.36 -8.15
N SER A 126 0.40 -11.63 -9.25
CA SER A 126 -0.20 -12.28 -10.43
C SER A 126 -0.27 -13.80 -10.32
N GLN A 127 0.75 -14.41 -9.73
CA GLN A 127 0.93 -15.87 -9.72
C GLN A 127 0.32 -16.53 -8.49
N ASP A 128 0.24 -15.84 -7.36
CA ASP A 128 0.00 -16.42 -6.05
C ASP A 128 -1.39 -16.02 -5.52
N SER A 129 -2.42 -16.41 -6.26
CA SER A 129 -3.82 -16.12 -5.85
C SER A 129 -4.20 -16.74 -4.51
N LEU A 130 -3.52 -17.82 -4.09
CA LEU A 130 -3.80 -18.53 -2.84
C LEU A 130 -3.13 -17.90 -1.62
N ASN A 131 -2.04 -17.13 -1.81
CA ASN A 131 -1.27 -16.53 -0.71
C ASN A 131 -1.52 -15.02 -0.53
N LYS A 132 -2.41 -14.44 -1.31
CA LYS A 132 -2.85 -13.06 -1.05
C LYS A 132 -3.69 -13.01 0.22
N PRO A 133 -3.47 -12.00 1.07
CA PRO A 133 -4.31 -11.85 2.24
C PRO A 133 -5.75 -11.50 1.84
N SER A 134 -6.72 -12.09 2.53
CA SER A 134 -8.11 -11.66 2.41
C SER A 134 -8.31 -10.39 3.23
N VAL A 135 -8.49 -9.26 2.56
CA VAL A 135 -8.54 -7.94 3.20
C VAL A 135 -9.75 -7.13 2.74
N LYS A 136 -10.11 -6.12 3.54
CA LYS A 136 -11.13 -5.13 3.20
C LYS A 136 -10.53 -3.80 2.78
N SER A 137 -9.29 -3.55 3.16
CA SER A 137 -8.58 -2.31 2.84
C SER A 137 -7.14 -2.58 2.48
N VAL A 138 -6.62 -1.89 1.47
CA VAL A 138 -5.23 -1.93 1.05
C VAL A 138 -4.73 -0.52 0.77
N LEU A 139 -3.51 -0.21 1.19
CA LEU A 139 -2.82 1.03 0.87
C LEU A 139 -1.49 0.70 0.19
N VAL A 140 -1.23 1.35 -0.94
CA VAL A 140 0.02 1.20 -1.70
C VAL A 140 0.79 2.51 -1.65
N LYS A 141 2.04 2.46 -1.16
CA LYS A 141 2.93 3.62 -1.02
C LYS A 141 4.38 3.25 -1.30
N GLY A 142 5.15 4.20 -1.79
CA GLY A 142 6.60 4.07 -1.99
C GLY A 142 7.18 5.32 -2.61
N SER A 143 8.51 5.46 -2.57
CA SER A 143 9.19 6.56 -3.24
C SER A 143 9.01 6.49 -4.75
N ARG A 144 9.21 7.62 -5.43
CA ARG A 144 8.98 7.75 -6.87
C ARG A 144 9.77 6.75 -7.70
N PHE A 145 11.02 6.44 -7.31
CA PHE A 145 11.88 5.50 -8.03
C PHE A 145 11.39 4.04 -7.94
N MET A 146 10.57 3.70 -6.93
CA MET A 146 10.02 2.35 -6.78
C MET A 146 8.89 2.04 -7.76
N ALA A 147 8.32 3.07 -8.41
CA ALA A 147 7.23 2.91 -9.38
C ALA A 147 6.07 2.04 -8.87
N MET A 148 5.64 2.28 -7.61
CA MET A 148 4.61 1.48 -6.93
C MET A 148 3.22 1.57 -7.58
N GLU A 149 2.99 2.50 -8.50
CA GLU A 149 1.79 2.54 -9.35
C GLU A 149 1.59 1.26 -10.17
N ARG A 150 2.65 0.49 -10.42
CA ARG A 150 2.56 -0.85 -11.05
C ARG A 150 1.83 -1.85 -10.17
N VAL A 151 1.99 -1.75 -8.87
CA VAL A 151 1.26 -2.57 -7.89
C VAL A 151 -0.23 -2.24 -7.92
N VAL A 152 -0.57 -0.95 -7.92
CA VAL A 152 -1.97 -0.49 -8.05
C VAL A 152 -2.59 -1.01 -9.35
N GLN A 153 -1.87 -0.92 -10.47
CA GLN A 153 -2.32 -1.47 -11.75
C GLN A 153 -2.55 -2.97 -11.69
N ALA A 154 -1.63 -3.74 -11.08
CA ALA A 154 -1.77 -5.19 -10.94
C ALA A 154 -2.98 -5.57 -10.08
N LEU A 155 -3.24 -4.84 -8.98
CA LEU A 155 -4.41 -5.07 -8.13
C LEU A 155 -5.73 -4.76 -8.83
N THR A 156 -5.78 -3.70 -9.67
CA THR A 156 -7.02 -3.25 -10.33
C THR A 156 -7.30 -3.94 -11.66
N SER A 157 -6.27 -4.38 -12.41
CA SER A 157 -6.45 -5.06 -13.70
C SER A 157 -7.02 -6.47 -13.55
N GLN A 158 -6.69 -7.15 -12.46
CA GLN A 158 -7.22 -8.48 -12.18
C GLN A 158 -8.74 -8.49 -11.91
N GLY A 159 -9.30 -7.40 -11.41
CA GLY A 159 -10.75 -7.27 -11.20
C GLY A 159 -11.56 -7.15 -12.50
N ARG A 160 -10.93 -6.73 -13.61
CA ARG A 160 -11.64 -6.57 -14.89
C ARG A 160 -11.79 -7.86 -15.70
N GLN A 161 -10.98 -8.88 -15.45
CA GLN A 161 -11.01 -10.14 -16.20
C GLN A 161 -12.11 -11.10 -15.71
N HIS A 162 -12.76 -10.83 -14.58
CA HIS A 162 -13.81 -11.68 -14.02
C HIS A 162 -15.22 -11.05 -14.14
N ALA A 163 -15.34 -9.90 -14.81
CA ALA A 163 -16.61 -9.20 -15.03
C ALA A 163 -17.12 -9.28 -16.50
N ALA A 164 -16.57 -10.21 -17.29
CA ALA A 164 -16.97 -10.46 -18.68
C ALA A 164 -17.59 -11.85 -18.84
#